data_50f953ce4f554ee3077a0d80e88b8742
#
_entry.id   50f953ce4f554ee3077a0d80e88b8742
#
_cell.length_a   1.000
_cell.length_b   1.000
_cell.length_c   1.000
_cell.angle_alpha   90.00
_cell.angle_beta   90.00
_cell.angle_gamma   90.00
#
_symmetry.space_group_name_H-M   'P 1'
#
loop_
_entity.id
_entity.type
_entity.pdbx_description
1 polymer ?
#
loop_
_entity_poly.entity_id
_entity_poly.type
_entity_poly.pdbx_seq_one_letter_code
_entity_poly.pdbx_strand_id
1 'polypeptide(L)'
;MEKGSILAQLSWGLAHFFSTSQAKYAHMMSPRTQGLVMDKATLKSRLNSFTVETPSWGLANSGTRFGTFRQPWAAKSLDEKLADAGQVQKFTGICPRVALHIPWDMSDNWGSVQAMAKANGVQIGAINPNVFQDEVYQFGSICNTDAAVRQKAIAHHIECIEIAKATGSNAISLWYADGTNYPGQANMRARKQRMYESLKAVYAKLPPGMKMLVEYKCFEPAFYHTDIQDWGSSLLLCQKLGPQAQVLVDTGHHLPGCNIEHIVAILLDEGRLGGFHFNDRKYADDDLTVGAINPYQLFLIFCELIAGEEDPSQVVSQCAKACAYMFDQCPNHKPTIESVIQSAVCVQETWAKALLVDRAALKKSQDIHDLTMCEEILKDAYNTDVRPILAEWRQERGIDPNPMAAFRRSGYLKKVAEERIKKRAGQGGATGAFG
;
A
#
# COMPACT_ATOMS: atom_id res chain seq x y z
N MET A 1 -42.41 -25.34 44.29
CA MET A 1 -43.23 -25.06 43.09
C MET A 1 -42.65 -23.94 42.22
N GLU A 2 -41.34 -23.78 42.13
CA GLU A 2 -40.72 -22.66 41.33
C GLU A 2 -39.88 -23.12 40.13
N LYS A 3 -39.57 -24.40 40.00
CA LYS A 3 -38.75 -24.89 38.87
C LYS A 3 -39.52 -25.04 37.54
N GLY A 4 -40.87 -25.07 37.57
CA GLY A 4 -41.69 -25.20 36.35
C GLY A 4 -41.86 -23.88 35.58
N SER A 5 -41.72 -22.74 36.24
CA SER A 5 -41.94 -21.41 35.64
C SER A 5 -40.76 -20.96 34.76
N ILE A 6 -39.53 -21.27 35.15
CA ILE A 6 -38.32 -20.85 34.42
C ILE A 6 -38.14 -21.64 33.12
N LEU A 7 -38.39 -22.94 33.12
CA LEU A 7 -38.36 -23.79 31.92
C LEU A 7 -39.45 -23.41 30.91
N ALA A 8 -40.65 -23.03 31.38
CA ALA A 8 -41.71 -22.56 30.50
C ALA A 8 -41.42 -21.19 29.89
N GLN A 9 -40.80 -20.28 30.62
CA GLN A 9 -40.35 -18.97 30.10
C GLN A 9 -39.20 -19.09 29.12
N LEU A 10 -38.24 -20.01 29.36
CA LEU A 10 -37.12 -20.29 28.42
C LEU A 10 -37.62 -20.96 27.14
N SER A 11 -38.58 -21.89 27.23
CA SER A 11 -39.14 -22.53 26.04
C SER A 11 -40.04 -21.59 25.23
N TRP A 12 -40.72 -20.65 25.86
CA TRP A 12 -41.52 -19.63 25.17
C TRP A 12 -40.63 -18.58 24.51
N GLY A 13 -39.57 -18.16 25.17
CA GLY A 13 -38.52 -17.25 24.62
C GLY A 13 -37.82 -17.85 23.41
N LEU A 14 -37.41 -19.12 23.47
CA LEU A 14 -36.79 -19.84 22.35
C LEU A 14 -37.78 -20.06 21.20
N ALA A 15 -39.00 -20.45 21.44
CA ALA A 15 -40.02 -20.64 20.40
C ALA A 15 -40.37 -19.31 19.70
N HIS A 16 -40.43 -18.21 20.45
CA HIS A 16 -40.69 -16.88 19.90
C HIS A 16 -39.49 -16.34 19.12
N PHE A 17 -38.27 -16.59 19.60
CA PHE A 17 -37.04 -16.25 18.92
C PHE A 17 -36.90 -17.00 17.57
N PHE A 18 -37.16 -18.31 17.55
CA PHE A 18 -37.10 -19.11 16.31
C PHE A 18 -38.24 -18.79 15.35
N SER A 19 -39.47 -18.54 15.84
CA SER A 19 -40.63 -18.21 15.00
C SER A 19 -40.50 -16.82 14.34
N THR A 20 -40.04 -15.81 15.07
CA THR A 20 -39.83 -14.47 14.54
C THR A 20 -38.58 -14.38 13.66
N SER A 21 -37.53 -15.18 13.94
CA SER A 21 -36.35 -15.27 13.10
C SER A 21 -36.66 -15.99 11.78
N GLN A 22 -37.30 -17.16 11.81
CA GLN A 22 -37.63 -17.91 10.58
C GLN A 22 -38.51 -17.13 9.61
N ALA A 23 -39.49 -16.36 10.07
CA ALA A 23 -40.30 -15.50 9.20
C ALA A 23 -39.50 -14.33 8.61
N LYS A 24 -38.54 -13.78 9.34
CA LYS A 24 -37.60 -12.77 8.83
C LYS A 24 -36.56 -13.37 7.86
N TYR A 25 -36.06 -14.57 8.17
CA TYR A 25 -35.08 -15.27 7.31
C TYR A 25 -35.67 -15.75 5.99
N ALA A 26 -36.92 -16.26 6.00
CA ALA A 26 -37.58 -16.74 4.78
C ALA A 26 -37.79 -15.62 3.73
N HIS A 27 -37.94 -14.37 4.16
CA HIS A 27 -38.08 -13.23 3.25
C HIS A 27 -36.74 -12.71 2.69
N MET A 28 -35.61 -13.03 3.35
CA MET A 28 -34.26 -12.63 2.92
C MET A 28 -33.57 -13.69 2.04
N MET A 29 -34.05 -14.95 2.08
CA MET A 29 -33.54 -16.06 1.24
C MET A 29 -34.31 -16.21 -0.10
N SER A 30 -34.86 -15.15 -0.64
CA SER A 30 -35.23 -15.13 -2.04
C SER A 30 -33.99 -15.47 -2.87
N PRO A 31 -34.05 -16.39 -3.87
CA PRO A 31 -32.89 -16.66 -4.72
C PRO A 31 -32.43 -15.33 -5.29
N ARG A 32 -31.22 -14.90 -4.88
CA ARG A 32 -30.63 -13.68 -5.40
C ARG A 32 -30.58 -13.85 -6.91
N THR A 33 -31.32 -13.02 -7.61
CA THR A 33 -31.12 -12.82 -9.03
C THR A 33 -29.63 -12.58 -9.24
N GLN A 34 -28.99 -13.38 -10.11
CA GLN A 34 -27.56 -13.32 -10.43
C GLN A 34 -27.15 -12.00 -11.13
N GLY A 35 -27.67 -10.87 -10.69
CA GLY A 35 -27.28 -9.54 -11.15
C GLY A 35 -26.18 -8.98 -10.24
N LEU A 36 -25.16 -8.35 -10.82
CA LEU A 36 -24.19 -7.56 -10.05
C LEU A 36 -24.95 -6.49 -9.26
N VAL A 37 -24.56 -6.27 -7.99
CA VAL A 37 -25.08 -5.19 -7.13
C VAL A 37 -24.83 -3.81 -7.76
N MET A 38 -23.73 -3.69 -8.52
CA MET A 38 -23.35 -2.52 -9.31
C MET A 38 -23.40 -2.88 -10.80
N ASP A 39 -23.96 -2.00 -11.65
CA ASP A 39 -23.95 -2.22 -13.08
C ASP A 39 -22.53 -2.18 -13.66
N LYS A 40 -22.33 -2.86 -14.79
CA LYS A 40 -21.01 -2.99 -15.44
C LYS A 40 -20.40 -1.64 -15.85
N ALA A 41 -21.20 -0.67 -16.26
CA ALA A 41 -20.70 0.62 -16.73
C ALA A 41 -20.14 1.43 -15.55
N THR A 42 -20.87 1.45 -14.43
CA THR A 42 -20.43 2.07 -13.18
C THR A 42 -19.16 1.40 -12.66
N LEU A 43 -19.10 0.07 -12.63
CA LEU A 43 -17.90 -0.66 -12.18
C LEU A 43 -16.68 -0.30 -13.05
N LYS A 44 -16.82 -0.30 -14.38
CA LYS A 44 -15.75 0.11 -15.30
C LYS A 44 -15.33 1.58 -15.11
N SER A 45 -16.28 2.47 -14.85
CA SER A 45 -16.00 3.87 -14.55
C SER A 45 -15.15 4.02 -13.27
N ARG A 46 -15.49 3.26 -12.22
CA ARG A 46 -14.71 3.24 -10.97
C ARG A 46 -13.30 2.67 -11.18
N LEU A 47 -13.16 1.64 -12.01
CA LEU A 47 -11.84 1.08 -12.37
C LEU A 47 -10.94 2.08 -13.09
N ASN A 48 -11.49 3.09 -13.78
CA ASN A 48 -10.70 4.13 -14.48
C ASN A 48 -9.94 5.04 -13.53
N SER A 49 -10.44 5.25 -12.34
CA SER A 49 -9.81 6.09 -11.32
C SER A 49 -8.85 5.31 -10.41
N PHE A 50 -8.87 3.98 -10.46
CA PHE A 50 -8.02 3.14 -9.63
C PHE A 50 -6.61 3.04 -10.21
N THR A 51 -5.63 3.57 -9.52
CA THR A 51 -4.21 3.53 -9.94
C THR A 51 -3.32 3.23 -8.75
N VAL A 52 -2.20 2.54 -9.01
CA VAL A 52 -1.19 2.18 -8.01
C VAL A 52 0.20 2.56 -8.53
N GLU A 53 1.07 3.11 -7.70
CA GLU A 53 2.44 3.44 -8.07
C GLU A 53 3.35 2.20 -8.02
N THR A 54 4.23 2.08 -9.01
CA THR A 54 5.28 1.04 -9.04
C THR A 54 6.50 1.52 -8.26
N PRO A 55 7.06 0.74 -7.32
CA PRO A 55 8.30 1.08 -6.64
C PRO A 55 9.49 0.85 -7.57
N SER A 56 10.35 1.85 -7.77
CA SER A 56 11.56 1.72 -8.58
C SER A 56 12.50 0.63 -8.05
N TRP A 57 12.61 0.55 -6.72
CA TRP A 57 13.44 -0.44 -6.02
C TRP A 57 12.91 -1.87 -6.16
N GLY A 58 11.60 -2.06 -6.26
CA GLY A 58 10.98 -3.37 -6.50
C GLY A 58 11.28 -3.96 -7.89
N LEU A 59 11.84 -3.17 -8.82
CA LEU A 59 12.29 -3.60 -10.13
C LEU A 59 13.79 -3.93 -10.17
N ALA A 60 14.53 -3.58 -9.10
CA ALA A 60 15.95 -3.85 -8.94
C ALA A 60 16.23 -5.19 -8.23
N ASN A 61 17.51 -5.53 -8.05
CA ASN A 61 17.88 -6.61 -7.17
C ASN A 61 17.61 -6.26 -5.71
N SER A 62 17.03 -7.18 -4.97
CA SER A 62 16.82 -7.03 -3.52
C SER A 62 17.84 -7.82 -2.73
N GLY A 63 18.25 -7.25 -1.59
CA GLY A 63 19.08 -7.93 -0.60
C GLY A 63 18.24 -8.79 0.36
N THR A 64 18.88 -9.80 0.92
CA THR A 64 18.46 -10.48 2.12
C THR A 64 19.47 -10.19 3.23
N ARG A 65 19.20 -10.60 4.48
CA ARG A 65 20.21 -10.51 5.55
C ARG A 65 21.50 -11.28 5.28
N PHE A 66 21.49 -12.21 4.30
CA PHE A 66 22.65 -13.04 3.94
C PHE A 66 23.38 -12.52 2.69
N GLY A 67 22.78 -11.66 1.92
CA GLY A 67 23.37 -11.10 0.69
C GLY A 67 22.34 -10.80 -0.38
N THR A 68 22.80 -10.25 -1.47
CA THR A 68 21.97 -9.97 -2.66
C THR A 68 22.15 -11.06 -3.69
N PHE A 69 21.06 -11.74 -4.06
CA PHE A 69 21.03 -12.72 -5.14
C PHE A 69 20.67 -12.03 -6.45
N ARG A 70 21.65 -11.92 -7.35
CA ARG A 70 21.49 -11.17 -8.59
C ARG A 70 20.60 -11.89 -9.58
N GLN A 71 19.61 -11.19 -10.06
CA GLN A 71 18.74 -11.62 -11.16
C GLN A 71 19.22 -10.95 -12.47
N PRO A 72 19.42 -11.69 -13.55
CA PRO A 72 19.96 -11.13 -14.80
C PRO A 72 19.04 -10.09 -15.44
N TRP A 73 17.75 -10.20 -15.21
CA TRP A 73 16.73 -9.28 -15.71
C TRP A 73 16.46 -8.08 -14.80
N ALA A 74 16.90 -8.06 -13.54
CA ALA A 74 16.63 -6.96 -12.64
C ALA A 74 17.25 -5.65 -13.14
N ALA A 75 16.51 -4.54 -13.03
CA ALA A 75 17.00 -3.21 -13.38
C ALA A 75 18.08 -2.76 -12.38
N LYS A 76 19.04 -1.94 -12.86
CA LYS A 76 20.06 -1.33 -12.01
C LYS A 76 20.00 0.20 -12.07
N SER A 77 19.96 0.76 -13.27
CA SER A 77 19.95 2.20 -13.49
C SER A 77 18.50 2.73 -13.57
N LEU A 78 18.32 4.03 -13.35
CA LEU A 78 17.01 4.67 -13.37
C LEU A 78 16.31 4.50 -14.73
N ASP A 79 17.05 4.57 -15.85
CA ASP A 79 16.52 4.34 -17.19
C ASP A 79 15.98 2.92 -17.36
N GLU A 80 16.68 1.90 -16.84
CA GLU A 80 16.21 0.51 -16.84
C GLU A 80 14.95 0.35 -15.97
N LYS A 81 14.90 0.99 -14.78
CA LYS A 81 13.74 0.96 -13.87
C LYS A 81 12.50 1.60 -14.51
N LEU A 82 12.66 2.77 -15.15
CA LEU A 82 11.57 3.46 -15.84
C LEU A 82 11.05 2.66 -17.05
N ALA A 83 11.95 2.00 -17.80
CA ALA A 83 11.55 1.13 -18.90
C ALA A 83 10.77 -0.09 -18.41
N ASP A 84 11.19 -0.72 -17.31
CA ASP A 84 10.50 -1.86 -16.70
C ASP A 84 9.13 -1.45 -16.13
N ALA A 85 9.04 -0.32 -15.45
CA ALA A 85 7.78 0.25 -14.97
C ALA A 85 6.81 0.56 -16.13
N GLY A 86 7.35 1.04 -17.27
CA GLY A 86 6.60 1.22 -18.50
C GLY A 86 5.99 -0.10 -19.01
N GLN A 87 6.67 -1.24 -18.85
CA GLN A 87 6.06 -2.54 -19.17
C GLN A 87 4.93 -2.89 -18.21
N VAL A 88 5.10 -2.65 -16.90
CA VAL A 88 4.01 -2.88 -15.94
C VAL A 88 2.78 -2.06 -16.34
N GLN A 89 2.93 -0.77 -16.59
CA GLN A 89 1.85 0.10 -17.03
C GLN A 89 1.21 -0.38 -18.34
N LYS A 90 2.03 -0.71 -19.35
CA LYS A 90 1.57 -1.19 -20.66
C LYS A 90 0.65 -2.40 -20.56
N PHE A 91 0.99 -3.37 -19.71
CA PHE A 91 0.24 -4.62 -19.63
C PHE A 91 -0.89 -4.58 -18.60
N THR A 92 -0.85 -3.67 -17.60
CA THR A 92 -1.88 -3.62 -16.55
C THR A 92 -2.86 -2.45 -16.70
N GLY A 93 -2.39 -1.31 -17.21
CA GLY A 93 -3.16 -0.09 -17.38
C GLY A 93 -3.47 0.69 -16.10
N ILE A 94 -2.97 0.24 -14.93
CA ILE A 94 -3.27 0.83 -13.63
C ILE A 94 -2.04 1.33 -12.87
N CYS A 95 -0.84 1.23 -13.45
CA CYS A 95 0.41 1.64 -12.80
C CYS A 95 1.07 2.83 -13.54
N PRO A 96 0.39 4.00 -13.62
CA PRO A 96 0.89 5.13 -14.43
C PRO A 96 2.02 5.91 -13.77
N ARG A 97 2.41 5.58 -12.53
CA ARG A 97 3.44 6.31 -11.77
C ARG A 97 4.50 5.38 -11.21
N VAL A 98 5.69 5.96 -11.01
CA VAL A 98 6.86 5.28 -10.45
C VAL A 98 7.38 6.06 -9.26
N ALA A 99 7.34 5.47 -8.07
CA ALA A 99 7.97 6.02 -6.88
C ALA A 99 9.49 5.86 -6.97
N LEU A 100 10.23 6.91 -6.64
CA LEU A 100 11.70 6.92 -6.66
C LEU A 100 12.28 6.92 -5.25
N HIS A 101 13.44 6.31 -5.09
CA HIS A 101 14.16 6.27 -3.82
C HIS A 101 15.52 6.99 -3.94
N ILE A 102 15.72 8.04 -3.19
CA ILE A 102 16.91 8.89 -3.28
C ILE A 102 17.88 8.56 -2.13
N PRO A 103 19.17 8.25 -2.41
CA PRO A 103 19.90 8.51 -3.65
C PRO A 103 19.96 7.35 -4.67
N TRP A 104 19.27 6.22 -4.48
CA TRP A 104 19.34 5.09 -5.41
C TRP A 104 18.95 5.46 -6.85
N ASP A 105 18.02 6.41 -7.00
CA ASP A 105 17.53 6.92 -8.28
C ASP A 105 17.99 8.35 -8.56
N MET A 106 19.14 8.76 -7.99
CA MET A 106 19.64 10.11 -8.16
C MET A 106 19.96 10.43 -9.64
N SER A 107 19.67 11.66 -10.03
CA SER A 107 19.97 12.20 -11.35
C SER A 107 20.37 13.66 -11.25
N ASP A 108 21.31 14.08 -12.11
CA ASP A 108 21.70 15.47 -12.24
C ASP A 108 20.72 16.28 -13.11
N ASN A 109 19.78 15.62 -13.79
CA ASN A 109 18.84 16.27 -14.71
C ASN A 109 17.42 15.68 -14.61
N TRP A 110 16.61 16.25 -13.73
CA TRP A 110 15.24 15.82 -13.50
C TRP A 110 14.30 16.07 -14.68
N GLY A 111 14.57 17.06 -15.50
CA GLY A 111 13.83 17.27 -16.75
C GLY A 111 14.02 16.11 -17.74
N SER A 112 15.25 15.60 -17.84
CA SER A 112 15.54 14.39 -18.63
C SER A 112 14.84 13.16 -18.06
N VAL A 113 14.79 13.01 -16.72
CA VAL A 113 14.06 11.91 -16.05
C VAL A 113 12.58 11.96 -16.36
N GLN A 114 11.94 13.14 -16.28
CA GLN A 114 10.53 13.30 -16.65
C GLN A 114 10.28 12.93 -18.13
N ALA A 115 11.15 13.38 -19.03
CA ALA A 115 11.03 13.05 -20.47
C ALA A 115 11.13 11.55 -20.69
N MET A 116 12.06 10.88 -20.01
CA MET A 116 12.26 9.43 -20.07
C MET A 116 11.06 8.68 -19.49
N ALA A 117 10.54 9.09 -18.35
CA ALA A 117 9.33 8.50 -17.76
C ALA A 117 8.15 8.60 -18.72
N LYS A 118 7.92 9.79 -19.30
CA LYS A 118 6.86 10.03 -20.29
C LYS A 118 7.03 9.16 -21.55
N ALA A 119 8.27 9.01 -22.04
CA ALA A 119 8.55 8.15 -23.21
C ALA A 119 8.23 6.67 -22.94
N ASN A 120 8.29 6.23 -21.69
CA ASN A 120 7.91 4.89 -21.25
C ASN A 120 6.42 4.79 -20.82
N GLY A 121 5.62 5.85 -20.98
CA GLY A 121 4.20 5.86 -20.64
C GLY A 121 3.91 5.93 -19.14
N VAL A 122 4.86 6.42 -18.34
CA VAL A 122 4.72 6.61 -16.89
C VAL A 122 5.08 8.03 -16.47
N GLN A 123 4.79 8.38 -15.23
CA GLN A 123 5.14 9.64 -14.56
C GLN A 123 5.91 9.34 -13.28
N ILE A 124 6.61 10.32 -12.74
CA ILE A 124 7.23 10.20 -11.43
C ILE A 124 6.15 10.34 -10.35
N GLY A 125 6.14 9.39 -9.42
CA GLY A 125 5.28 9.33 -8.25
C GLY A 125 5.95 9.87 -6.99
N ALA A 126 5.71 9.25 -5.83
CA ALA A 126 6.29 9.66 -4.57
C ALA A 126 7.82 9.63 -4.57
N ILE A 127 8.43 10.56 -3.81
CA ILE A 127 9.88 10.60 -3.59
C ILE A 127 10.17 10.10 -2.17
N ASN A 128 11.06 9.11 -2.06
CA ASN A 128 11.40 8.41 -0.81
C ASN A 128 12.85 8.74 -0.42
N PRO A 129 13.10 9.51 0.66
CA PRO A 129 14.44 9.77 1.17
C PRO A 129 15.05 8.53 1.82
N ASN A 130 16.31 8.22 1.51
CA ASN A 130 17.07 7.21 2.24
C ASN A 130 17.90 7.87 3.33
N VAL A 131 17.52 7.64 4.58
CA VAL A 131 18.23 8.12 5.77
C VAL A 131 18.57 6.96 6.72
N PHE A 132 18.87 5.78 6.15
CA PHE A 132 19.13 4.57 6.93
C PHE A 132 20.36 3.77 6.47
N GLN A 133 20.90 3.99 5.26
CA GLN A 133 22.03 3.21 4.74
C GLN A 133 23.41 3.84 5.00
N ASP A 134 23.49 5.17 5.16
CA ASP A 134 24.76 5.83 5.44
C ASP A 134 25.23 5.46 6.85
N GLU A 135 26.51 5.15 7.02
CA GLU A 135 27.11 4.74 8.29
C GLU A 135 26.87 5.75 9.44
N VAL A 136 26.75 7.04 9.11
CA VAL A 136 26.46 8.08 10.11
C VAL A 136 25.10 7.90 10.80
N TYR A 137 24.18 7.14 10.19
CA TYR A 137 22.86 6.86 10.75
C TYR A 137 22.81 5.62 11.66
N GLN A 138 23.95 5.03 12.00
CA GLN A 138 24.03 3.86 12.89
C GLN A 138 23.21 3.99 14.18
N PHE A 139 23.16 5.19 14.77
CA PHE A 139 22.41 5.49 15.99
C PHE A 139 21.13 6.29 15.77
N GLY A 140 20.62 6.22 14.56
CA GLY A 140 19.44 6.94 14.10
C GLY A 140 19.78 8.13 13.20
N SER A 141 18.79 8.58 12.45
CA SER A 141 18.89 9.70 11.51
C SER A 141 18.34 10.98 12.12
N ILE A 142 17.03 11.21 11.99
CA ILE A 142 16.36 12.43 12.48
C ILE A 142 16.18 12.47 14.01
N CYS A 143 16.37 11.35 14.70
CA CYS A 143 16.33 11.26 16.16
C CYS A 143 17.72 11.15 16.80
N ASN A 144 18.80 11.14 16.01
CA ASN A 144 20.18 11.02 16.50
C ASN A 144 20.51 12.05 17.61
N THR A 145 21.37 11.68 18.55
CA THR A 145 21.87 12.61 19.58
C THR A 145 22.76 13.68 19.00
N ASP A 146 23.54 13.35 17.94
CA ASP A 146 24.37 14.30 17.22
C ASP A 146 23.51 15.23 16.34
N ALA A 147 23.64 16.54 16.59
CA ALA A 147 22.91 17.55 15.84
C ALA A 147 23.35 17.61 14.37
N ALA A 148 24.63 17.35 14.06
CA ALA A 148 25.13 17.38 12.70
C ALA A 148 24.52 16.25 11.85
N VAL A 149 24.35 15.05 12.44
CA VAL A 149 23.68 13.92 11.77
C VAL A 149 22.21 14.23 11.50
N ARG A 150 21.50 14.83 12.46
CA ARG A 150 20.11 15.26 12.25
C ARG A 150 19.99 16.31 11.14
N GLN A 151 20.91 17.30 11.10
CA GLN A 151 20.92 18.32 10.05
C GLN A 151 21.20 17.74 8.68
N LYS A 152 22.10 16.75 8.56
CA LYS A 152 22.36 16.01 7.31
C LYS A 152 21.06 15.32 6.84
N ALA A 153 20.37 14.61 7.73
CA ALA A 153 19.11 13.94 7.38
C ALA A 153 18.02 14.95 6.97
N ILE A 154 17.85 16.06 7.72
CA ILE A 154 16.90 17.12 7.36
C ILE A 154 17.22 17.73 6.00
N ALA A 155 18.49 18.00 5.70
CA ALA A 155 18.92 18.54 4.40
C ALA A 155 18.57 17.59 3.26
N HIS A 156 18.76 16.28 3.46
CA HIS A 156 18.38 15.27 2.45
C HIS A 156 16.87 15.21 2.21
N HIS A 157 16.05 15.35 3.24
CA HIS A 157 14.59 15.46 3.06
C HIS A 157 14.20 16.71 2.26
N ILE A 158 14.87 17.84 2.53
CA ILE A 158 14.63 19.09 1.79
C ILE A 158 15.05 18.92 0.32
N GLU A 159 16.18 18.27 0.04
CA GLU A 159 16.60 17.89 -1.31
C GLU A 159 15.51 17.06 -2.01
N CYS A 160 14.94 16.05 -1.33
CA CYS A 160 13.86 15.24 -1.86
C CYS A 160 12.57 16.05 -2.14
N ILE A 161 12.27 17.07 -1.33
CA ILE A 161 11.18 18.02 -1.61
C ILE A 161 11.46 18.80 -2.92
N GLU A 162 12.69 19.27 -3.13
CA GLU A 162 13.06 19.96 -4.37
C GLU A 162 13.02 19.03 -5.59
N ILE A 163 13.44 17.77 -5.43
CA ILE A 163 13.30 16.74 -6.47
C ILE A 163 11.81 16.48 -6.78
N ALA A 164 10.97 16.36 -5.77
CA ALA A 164 9.52 16.20 -5.95
C ALA A 164 8.92 17.37 -6.76
N LYS A 165 9.29 18.61 -6.44
CA LYS A 165 8.89 19.80 -7.20
C LYS A 165 9.38 19.74 -8.65
N ALA A 166 10.64 19.38 -8.86
CA ALA A 166 11.26 19.30 -10.19
C ALA A 166 10.66 18.19 -11.05
N THR A 167 10.13 17.13 -10.45
CA THR A 167 9.55 15.98 -11.15
C THR A 167 8.00 16.03 -11.23
N GLY A 168 7.37 17.03 -10.61
CA GLY A 168 5.92 17.14 -10.55
C GLY A 168 5.26 16.14 -9.59
N SER A 169 6.04 15.54 -8.69
CA SER A 169 5.51 14.73 -7.59
C SER A 169 4.81 15.61 -6.56
N ASN A 170 3.75 15.08 -5.96
CA ASN A 170 2.97 15.75 -4.91
C ASN A 170 3.10 15.08 -3.54
N ALA A 171 4.05 14.15 -3.39
CA ALA A 171 4.25 13.43 -2.12
C ALA A 171 5.73 13.11 -1.87
N ILE A 172 6.14 13.25 -0.61
CA ILE A 172 7.31 12.59 -0.06
C ILE A 172 6.85 11.47 0.88
N SER A 173 7.44 10.29 0.74
CA SER A 173 7.11 9.11 1.56
C SER A 173 8.27 8.81 2.49
N LEU A 174 8.02 8.80 3.79
CA LEU A 174 9.04 8.82 4.84
C LEU A 174 8.96 7.55 5.68
N TRP A 175 9.97 6.70 5.53
CA TRP A 175 10.21 5.57 6.40
C TRP A 175 11.53 5.75 7.16
N TYR A 176 11.56 5.38 8.45
CA TYR A 176 12.72 5.52 9.33
C TYR A 176 13.11 4.20 9.96
N ALA A 177 14.38 3.82 9.79
CA ALA A 177 14.98 2.72 10.52
C ALA A 177 15.45 3.10 11.94
N ASP A 178 15.21 4.34 12.35
CA ASP A 178 15.52 4.83 13.69
C ASP A 178 14.79 4.02 14.77
N GLY A 179 15.50 3.50 15.77
CA GLY A 179 14.87 2.66 16.78
C GLY A 179 15.73 2.41 18.03
N THR A 180 15.11 1.79 19.04
CA THR A 180 15.75 1.36 20.29
C THR A 180 14.90 0.33 21.01
N ASN A 181 15.54 -0.59 21.77
CA ASN A 181 14.82 -1.68 22.43
C ASN A 181 14.46 -1.41 23.90
N TYR A 182 15.29 -0.63 24.64
CA TYR A 182 15.10 -0.45 26.08
C TYR A 182 15.75 0.86 26.58
N PRO A 183 15.35 1.36 27.76
CA PRO A 183 15.82 2.66 28.28
C PRO A 183 17.34 2.77 28.49
N GLY A 184 18.05 1.63 28.64
CA GLY A 184 19.51 1.61 28.76
C GLY A 184 20.25 1.95 27.47
N GLN A 185 19.60 1.76 26.31
CA GLN A 185 20.18 2.13 25.02
C GLN A 185 20.01 3.62 24.72
N ALA A 186 18.85 4.19 25.04
CA ALA A 186 18.58 5.59 24.77
C ALA A 186 17.45 6.15 25.66
N ASN A 187 17.42 7.47 25.78
CA ASN A 187 16.26 8.16 26.33
C ASN A 187 15.16 8.26 25.26
N MET A 188 14.15 7.37 25.34
CA MET A 188 13.08 7.23 24.36
C MET A 188 12.27 8.53 24.18
N ARG A 189 11.99 9.27 25.25
CA ARG A 189 11.27 10.55 25.15
C ARG A 189 12.09 11.60 24.42
N ALA A 190 13.40 11.66 24.67
CA ALA A 190 14.29 12.58 23.97
C ALA A 190 14.43 12.22 22.49
N ARG A 191 14.43 10.92 22.12
CA ARG A 191 14.39 10.47 20.71
C ARG A 191 13.13 10.98 20.03
N LYS A 192 11.96 10.74 20.64
CA LYS A 192 10.67 11.22 20.13
C LYS A 192 10.63 12.74 19.93
N GLN A 193 11.20 13.50 20.89
CA GLN A 193 11.26 14.96 20.80
C GLN A 193 12.14 15.41 19.63
N ARG A 194 13.34 14.84 19.49
CA ARG A 194 14.24 15.15 18.36
C ARG A 194 13.61 14.80 17.01
N MET A 195 12.96 13.65 16.91
CA MET A 195 12.22 13.24 15.71
C MET A 195 11.15 14.28 15.34
N TYR A 196 10.32 14.70 16.29
CA TYR A 196 9.31 15.70 16.04
C TYR A 196 9.91 17.05 15.60
N GLU A 197 10.97 17.53 16.26
CA GLU A 197 11.65 18.78 15.90
C GLU A 197 12.24 18.71 14.48
N SER A 198 12.86 17.58 14.13
CA SER A 198 13.43 17.35 12.80
C SER A 198 12.34 17.32 11.73
N LEU A 199 11.26 16.55 11.95
CA LEU A 199 10.12 16.49 11.03
C LEU A 199 9.42 17.84 10.89
N LYS A 200 9.33 18.63 11.97
CA LYS A 200 8.78 19.99 11.92
C LYS A 200 9.61 20.91 11.02
N ALA A 201 10.94 20.78 11.06
CA ALA A 201 11.82 21.53 10.17
C ALA A 201 11.64 21.14 8.69
N VAL A 202 11.47 19.85 8.40
CA VAL A 202 11.16 19.35 7.06
C VAL A 202 9.76 19.81 6.61
N TYR A 203 8.75 19.65 7.47
CA TYR A 203 7.36 20.02 7.20
C TYR A 203 7.22 21.50 6.82
N ALA A 204 7.97 22.38 7.48
CA ALA A 204 7.99 23.81 7.18
C ALA A 204 8.49 24.16 5.75
N LYS A 205 9.08 23.20 5.03
CA LYS A 205 9.56 23.35 3.65
C LYS A 205 8.63 22.76 2.60
N LEU A 206 7.55 22.09 3.02
CA LEU A 206 6.58 21.53 2.08
C LEU A 206 5.86 22.64 1.33
N PRO A 207 5.79 22.57 0.00
CA PRO A 207 4.94 23.47 -0.77
C PRO A 207 3.46 23.14 -0.52
N PRO A 208 2.54 24.10 -0.75
CA PRO A 208 1.12 23.84 -0.68
C PRO A 208 0.70 22.65 -1.56
N GLY A 209 -0.12 21.75 -1.03
CA GLY A 209 -0.64 20.58 -1.75
C GLY A 209 0.27 19.36 -1.79
N MET A 210 1.54 19.46 -1.38
CA MET A 210 2.43 18.30 -1.25
C MET A 210 2.15 17.58 0.06
N LYS A 211 1.99 16.26 0.00
CA LYS A 211 1.82 15.40 1.18
C LYS A 211 3.16 14.96 1.75
N MET A 212 3.24 14.92 3.08
CA MET A 212 4.25 14.19 3.83
C MET A 212 3.61 12.91 4.35
N LEU A 213 3.95 11.78 3.77
CA LEU A 213 3.44 10.47 4.18
C LEU A 213 4.38 9.88 5.22
N VAL A 214 3.88 9.65 6.43
CA VAL A 214 4.69 9.16 7.56
C VAL A 214 4.36 7.69 7.79
N GLU A 215 5.27 6.84 7.35
CA GLU A 215 5.17 5.40 7.46
C GLU A 215 5.60 4.92 8.84
N TYR A 216 4.91 3.91 9.37
CA TYR A 216 5.25 3.25 10.62
C TYR A 216 5.63 1.80 10.39
N LYS A 217 6.44 1.26 11.30
CA LYS A 217 6.87 -0.15 11.30
C LYS A 217 7.15 -0.57 12.73
N CYS A 218 6.71 -1.75 13.15
CA CYS A 218 6.84 -2.15 14.53
C CYS A 218 8.28 -2.49 14.93
N PHE A 219 9.07 -3.09 14.05
CA PHE A 219 10.48 -3.41 14.27
C PHE A 219 11.24 -3.57 12.95
N GLU A 220 12.55 -3.32 12.97
CA GLU A 220 13.44 -3.36 11.81
C GLU A 220 14.43 -4.51 11.90
N PRO A 221 14.52 -5.24 10.88
CA PRO A 221 13.91 -6.52 10.58
C PRO A 221 14.22 -7.49 11.71
N ALA A 222 13.45 -7.40 12.78
CA ALA A 222 13.52 -8.17 14.03
C ALA A 222 14.74 -7.87 14.94
N PHE A 223 15.50 -6.78 14.72
CA PHE A 223 16.66 -6.44 15.54
C PHE A 223 16.36 -5.42 16.64
N TYR A 224 15.52 -4.45 16.37
CA TYR A 224 15.11 -3.41 17.31
C TYR A 224 13.73 -2.87 16.99
N HIS A 225 13.14 -2.25 18.00
CA HIS A 225 11.84 -1.59 17.89
C HIS A 225 12.03 -0.20 17.27
N THR A 226 11.26 0.14 16.26
CA THR A 226 11.37 1.44 15.60
C THR A 226 10.73 2.56 16.44
N ASP A 227 11.19 3.78 16.25
CA ASP A 227 10.66 4.94 16.99
C ASP A 227 9.24 5.33 16.53
N ILE A 228 8.88 5.06 15.27
CA ILE A 228 7.50 5.15 14.76
C ILE A 228 6.94 3.73 14.63
N GLN A 229 6.57 3.15 15.76
CA GLN A 229 6.31 1.72 15.89
C GLN A 229 4.96 1.25 15.39
N ASP A 230 3.97 2.15 15.35
CA ASP A 230 2.58 1.84 15.06
C ASP A 230 1.85 3.05 14.47
N TRP A 231 0.66 2.79 13.94
CA TRP A 231 -0.20 3.80 13.36
C TRP A 231 -0.55 4.95 14.30
N GLY A 232 -0.73 4.67 15.60
CA GLY A 232 -1.04 5.68 16.61
C GLY A 232 0.14 6.63 16.84
N SER A 233 1.37 6.12 16.86
CA SER A 233 2.59 6.93 16.93
C SER A 233 2.75 7.82 15.71
N SER A 234 2.50 7.30 14.51
CA SER A 234 2.49 8.07 13.26
C SER A 234 1.37 9.12 13.25
N LEU A 235 0.15 8.75 13.65
CA LEU A 235 -0.99 9.67 13.73
C LEU A 235 -0.69 10.86 14.67
N LEU A 236 -0.13 10.60 15.86
CA LEU A 236 0.24 11.66 16.81
C LEU A 236 1.28 12.63 16.23
N LEU A 237 2.23 12.13 15.45
CA LEU A 237 3.21 12.97 14.75
C LEU A 237 2.51 13.81 13.67
N CYS A 238 1.69 13.19 12.84
CA CYS A 238 0.97 13.85 11.76
C CYS A 238 0.03 14.95 12.29
N GLN A 239 -0.70 14.68 13.37
CA GLN A 239 -1.58 15.67 14.00
C GLN A 239 -0.81 16.89 14.53
N LYS A 240 0.36 16.69 15.13
CA LYS A 240 1.22 17.76 15.65
C LYS A 240 1.89 18.57 14.55
N LEU A 241 2.21 17.96 13.40
CA LEU A 241 2.89 18.63 12.29
C LEU A 241 1.92 19.51 11.48
N GLY A 242 0.75 19.01 11.16
CA GLY A 242 -0.26 19.74 10.40
C GLY A 242 -0.95 18.92 9.31
N PRO A 243 -1.86 19.49 8.52
CA PRO A 243 -2.77 18.77 7.62
C PRO A 243 -2.07 18.07 6.43
N GLN A 244 -0.90 18.54 6.00
CA GLN A 244 -0.15 17.91 4.91
C GLN A 244 0.60 16.64 5.36
N ALA A 245 0.78 16.43 6.68
CA ALA A 245 1.34 15.22 7.25
C ALA A 245 0.23 14.19 7.46
N GLN A 246 0.37 13.03 6.84
CA GLN A 246 -0.63 11.97 6.85
C GLN A 246 0.04 10.61 7.05
N VAL A 247 -0.69 9.67 7.64
CA VAL A 247 -0.19 8.33 7.93
C VAL A 247 -0.13 7.51 6.64
N LEU A 248 0.98 6.83 6.42
CA LEU A 248 1.13 5.81 5.40
C LEU A 248 1.01 4.43 6.06
N VAL A 249 0.09 3.62 5.56
CA VAL A 249 -0.16 2.25 6.03
C VAL A 249 0.55 1.28 5.10
N ASP A 250 1.63 0.66 5.58
CA ASP A 250 2.21 -0.49 4.90
C ASP A 250 1.54 -1.78 5.41
N THR A 251 1.05 -2.62 4.50
CA THR A 251 0.31 -3.84 4.85
C THR A 251 1.18 -4.91 5.49
N GLY A 252 2.52 -4.86 5.27
CA GLY A 252 3.52 -5.73 5.87
C GLY A 252 3.99 -5.31 7.28
N HIS A 253 3.84 -4.03 7.63
CA HIS A 253 4.41 -3.43 8.84
C HIS A 253 3.59 -3.63 10.12
N HIS A 254 2.92 -4.77 10.26
CA HIS A 254 2.07 -5.07 11.40
C HIS A 254 2.48 -6.39 12.07
N LEU A 255 2.21 -6.50 13.36
CA LEU A 255 2.28 -7.78 14.04
C LEU A 255 1.21 -8.75 13.52
N PRO A 256 1.46 -10.08 13.51
CA PRO A 256 0.44 -11.05 13.15
C PRO A 256 -0.86 -10.86 13.93
N GLY A 257 -1.99 -10.93 13.24
CA GLY A 257 -3.32 -10.75 13.85
C GLY A 257 -3.76 -9.29 14.04
N CYS A 258 -2.99 -8.32 13.56
CA CYS A 258 -3.42 -6.92 13.59
C CYS A 258 -4.61 -6.70 12.65
N ASN A 259 -5.64 -6.02 13.15
CA ASN A 259 -6.83 -5.62 12.38
C ASN A 259 -6.53 -4.33 11.61
N ILE A 260 -6.03 -4.47 10.37
CA ILE A 260 -5.60 -3.34 9.54
C ILE A 260 -6.81 -2.54 9.04
N GLU A 261 -7.91 -3.20 8.69
CA GLU A 261 -9.14 -2.55 8.26
C GLU A 261 -9.72 -1.61 9.35
N HIS A 262 -9.59 -1.98 10.63
CA HIS A 262 -9.96 -1.09 11.74
C HIS A 262 -9.03 0.13 11.85
N ILE A 263 -7.72 -0.06 11.63
CA ILE A 263 -6.76 1.07 11.56
C ILE A 263 -7.16 2.03 10.44
N VAL A 264 -7.52 1.49 9.27
CA VAL A 264 -7.98 2.27 8.12
C VAL A 264 -9.23 3.08 8.47
N ALA A 265 -10.23 2.46 9.10
CA ALA A 265 -11.45 3.14 9.54
C ALA A 265 -11.15 4.33 10.46
N ILE A 266 -10.30 4.14 11.48
CA ILE A 266 -9.90 5.23 12.40
C ILE A 266 -9.15 6.34 11.67
N LEU A 267 -8.18 6.00 10.82
CA LEU A 267 -7.40 7.00 10.09
C LEU A 267 -8.24 7.80 9.08
N LEU A 268 -9.27 7.19 8.51
CA LEU A 268 -10.25 7.87 7.67
C LEU A 268 -11.10 8.85 8.48
N ASP A 269 -11.61 8.42 9.64
CA ASP A 269 -12.41 9.26 10.54
C ASP A 269 -11.64 10.49 11.02
N GLU A 270 -10.35 10.33 11.32
CA GLU A 270 -9.43 11.41 11.68
C GLU A 270 -8.99 12.28 10.47
N GLY A 271 -9.34 11.90 9.24
CA GLY A 271 -8.88 12.58 8.02
C GLY A 271 -7.36 12.55 7.83
N ARG A 272 -6.71 11.46 8.26
CA ARG A 272 -5.24 11.32 8.30
C ARG A 272 -4.68 10.12 7.55
N LEU A 273 -5.51 9.36 6.85
CA LEU A 273 -5.02 8.32 5.96
C LEU A 273 -4.43 8.94 4.69
N GLY A 274 -3.12 8.89 4.53
CA GLY A 274 -2.42 9.49 3.39
C GLY A 274 -2.24 8.56 2.22
N GLY A 275 -2.00 7.29 2.50
CA GLY A 275 -1.72 6.30 1.47
C GLY A 275 -1.44 4.92 2.03
N PHE A 276 -1.17 4.01 1.08
CA PHE A 276 -0.77 2.63 1.36
C PHE A 276 0.53 2.29 0.64
N HIS A 277 1.34 1.48 1.31
CA HIS A 277 2.30 0.57 0.69
C HIS A 277 1.70 -0.83 0.71
N PHE A 278 1.34 -1.35 -0.46
CA PHE A 278 0.77 -2.69 -0.60
C PHE A 278 1.86 -3.72 -0.85
N ASN A 279 1.88 -4.73 -0.02
CA ASN A 279 2.62 -5.98 -0.13
C ASN A 279 1.83 -7.08 0.57
N ASP A 280 2.44 -8.22 0.80
CA ASP A 280 1.89 -9.25 1.67
C ASP A 280 2.98 -9.78 2.61
N ARG A 281 2.59 -10.37 3.71
CA ARG A 281 3.49 -10.87 4.73
C ARG A 281 2.98 -12.16 5.36
N LYS A 282 3.89 -12.93 5.91
CA LYS A 282 3.57 -14.11 6.74
C LYS A 282 3.94 -13.89 8.20
N TYR A 283 5.14 -13.46 8.47
CA TYR A 283 5.69 -13.35 9.83
C TYR A 283 6.06 -11.93 10.22
N ALA A 284 6.71 -11.23 9.33
CA ALA A 284 7.23 -9.89 9.55
C ALA A 284 7.10 -9.09 8.24
N ASP A 285 8.03 -8.19 8.00
CA ASP A 285 8.13 -7.44 6.75
C ASP A 285 8.76 -8.32 5.66
N ASP A 286 7.95 -9.19 5.10
CA ASP A 286 8.39 -10.19 4.12
C ASP A 286 8.41 -9.63 2.69
N ASP A 287 7.85 -8.45 2.45
CA ASP A 287 7.74 -7.76 1.14
C ASP A 287 7.23 -8.66 0.01
N LEU A 288 6.28 -9.53 0.34
CA LEU A 288 5.76 -10.49 -0.63
C LEU A 288 4.84 -9.82 -1.65
N THR A 289 4.66 -10.51 -2.76
CA THR A 289 3.67 -10.11 -3.79
C THR A 289 2.29 -9.98 -3.17
N VAL A 290 1.59 -8.89 -3.44
CA VAL A 290 0.25 -8.60 -2.90
C VAL A 290 -0.72 -9.75 -3.15
N GLY A 291 -1.44 -10.15 -2.10
CA GLY A 291 -2.42 -11.22 -2.14
C GLY A 291 -1.83 -12.63 -2.17
N ALA A 292 -0.51 -12.78 -1.94
CA ALA A 292 0.15 -14.08 -1.92
C ALA A 292 -0.21 -14.91 -0.67
N ILE A 293 -0.54 -14.24 0.44
CA ILE A 293 -0.82 -14.86 1.74
C ILE A 293 -2.25 -14.58 2.22
N ASN A 294 -2.67 -13.30 2.21
CA ASN A 294 -3.94 -12.90 2.82
C ASN A 294 -4.79 -11.99 1.91
N PRO A 295 -5.26 -12.50 0.76
CA PRO A 295 -6.08 -11.70 -0.17
C PRO A 295 -7.44 -11.27 0.42
N TYR A 296 -7.96 -11.99 1.42
CA TYR A 296 -9.22 -11.61 2.07
C TYR A 296 -9.05 -10.39 2.97
N GLN A 297 -7.93 -10.25 3.69
CA GLN A 297 -7.64 -9.03 4.46
C GLN A 297 -7.52 -7.81 3.54
N LEU A 298 -6.87 -7.94 2.39
CA LEU A 298 -6.81 -6.87 1.38
C LEU A 298 -8.22 -6.47 0.91
N PHE A 299 -9.11 -7.44 0.71
CA PHE A 299 -10.50 -7.17 0.37
C PHE A 299 -11.22 -6.38 1.48
N LEU A 300 -11.04 -6.74 2.75
CA LEU A 300 -11.64 -6.02 3.88
C LEU A 300 -11.12 -4.58 3.99
N ILE A 301 -9.81 -4.36 3.77
CA ILE A 301 -9.22 -3.02 3.68
C ILE A 301 -9.90 -2.19 2.59
N PHE A 302 -10.07 -2.77 1.39
CA PHE A 302 -10.76 -2.07 0.31
C PHE A 302 -12.25 -1.85 0.58
N CYS A 303 -12.90 -2.71 1.35
CA CYS A 303 -14.28 -2.47 1.79
C CYS A 303 -14.38 -1.20 2.64
N GLU A 304 -13.46 -0.99 3.59
CA GLU A 304 -13.41 0.23 4.41
C GLU A 304 -13.10 1.47 3.57
N LEU A 305 -12.13 1.39 2.67
CA LEU A 305 -11.78 2.51 1.78
C LEU A 305 -12.96 2.95 0.92
N ILE A 306 -13.68 2.00 0.30
CA ILE A 306 -14.82 2.31 -0.56
C ILE A 306 -16.00 2.81 0.28
N ALA A 307 -16.23 2.25 1.47
CA ALA A 307 -17.21 2.79 2.40
C ALA A 307 -16.88 4.24 2.79
N GLY A 308 -15.61 4.52 3.06
CA GLY A 308 -15.12 5.87 3.32
C GLY A 308 -15.32 6.82 2.14
N GLU A 309 -15.11 6.40 0.90
CA GLU A 309 -15.38 7.26 -0.28
C GLU A 309 -16.85 7.67 -0.41
N GLU A 310 -17.76 6.82 0.06
CA GLU A 310 -19.22 7.00 0.04
C GLU A 310 -19.77 7.61 1.34
N ASP A 311 -18.91 7.87 2.34
CA ASP A 311 -19.31 8.41 3.64
C ASP A 311 -19.90 9.84 3.53
N PRO A 312 -20.98 10.16 4.26
CA PRO A 312 -21.57 11.50 4.27
C PRO A 312 -20.66 12.57 4.88
N SER A 313 -19.69 12.20 5.73
CA SER A 313 -18.67 13.11 6.25
C SER A 313 -17.69 13.51 5.13
N GLN A 314 -17.60 14.81 4.88
CA GLN A 314 -16.66 15.34 3.90
C GLN A 314 -15.20 15.04 4.28
N VAL A 315 -14.87 15.00 5.58
CA VAL A 315 -13.53 14.67 6.06
C VAL A 315 -13.15 13.26 5.64
N VAL A 316 -14.00 12.30 5.93
CA VAL A 316 -13.81 10.86 5.59
C VAL A 316 -13.75 10.67 4.08
N SER A 317 -14.75 11.19 3.36
CA SER A 317 -14.90 11.00 1.91
C SER A 317 -13.76 11.63 1.12
N GLN A 318 -13.31 12.83 1.48
CA GLN A 318 -12.16 13.47 0.84
C GLN A 318 -10.85 12.75 1.19
N CYS A 319 -10.69 12.29 2.42
CA CYS A 319 -9.53 11.52 2.86
C CYS A 319 -9.40 10.21 2.05
N ALA A 320 -10.49 9.44 1.95
CA ALA A 320 -10.52 8.18 1.20
C ALA A 320 -10.20 8.38 -0.29
N LYS A 321 -10.85 9.37 -0.94
CA LYS A 321 -10.65 9.69 -2.36
C LYS A 321 -9.25 10.23 -2.69
N ALA A 322 -8.59 10.85 -1.72
CA ALA A 322 -7.25 11.40 -1.87
C ALA A 322 -6.13 10.41 -1.46
N CYS A 323 -6.49 9.20 -1.03
CA CYS A 323 -5.54 8.19 -0.61
C CYS A 323 -4.62 7.76 -1.76
N ALA A 324 -3.31 7.75 -1.53
CA ALA A 324 -2.33 7.29 -2.51
C ALA A 324 -2.13 5.77 -2.38
N TYR A 325 -2.10 5.07 -3.50
CA TYR A 325 -1.83 3.63 -3.53
C TYR A 325 -0.48 3.38 -4.18
N MET A 326 0.39 2.68 -3.47
CA MET A 326 1.75 2.35 -3.90
C MET A 326 2.03 0.89 -3.55
N PHE A 327 2.91 0.24 -4.31
CA PHE A 327 3.47 -1.04 -3.90
C PHE A 327 4.75 -0.80 -3.11
N ASP A 328 5.01 -1.65 -2.12
CA ASP A 328 6.32 -1.82 -1.51
C ASP A 328 6.60 -3.31 -1.38
N GLN A 329 7.27 -3.86 -2.40
CA GLN A 329 7.57 -5.27 -2.48
C GLN A 329 8.96 -5.49 -3.07
N CYS A 330 9.70 -6.45 -2.51
CA CYS A 330 11.06 -6.79 -2.90
C CYS A 330 11.21 -8.30 -3.17
N PRO A 331 10.62 -8.84 -4.26
CA PRO A 331 10.59 -10.27 -4.50
C PRO A 331 11.98 -10.80 -4.87
N ASN A 332 12.61 -11.56 -3.96
CA ASN A 332 13.93 -12.17 -4.19
C ASN A 332 13.90 -13.41 -5.08
N HIS A 333 12.74 -14.06 -5.23
CA HIS A 333 12.59 -15.38 -5.85
C HIS A 333 11.75 -15.36 -7.13
N LYS A 334 11.27 -14.21 -7.54
CA LYS A 334 10.45 -14.02 -8.75
C LYS A 334 11.10 -13.01 -9.69
N PRO A 335 10.82 -13.08 -11.01
CA PRO A 335 11.14 -11.97 -11.90
C PRO A 335 10.42 -10.70 -11.44
N THR A 336 11.18 -9.62 -11.32
CA THR A 336 10.71 -8.35 -10.72
C THR A 336 9.47 -7.80 -11.40
N ILE A 337 9.48 -7.69 -12.74
CA ILE A 337 8.34 -7.17 -13.52
C ILE A 337 7.11 -8.07 -13.38
N GLU A 338 7.29 -9.41 -13.46
CA GLU A 338 6.18 -10.36 -13.30
C GLU A 338 5.54 -10.24 -11.91
N SER A 339 6.35 -10.03 -10.88
CA SER A 339 5.86 -9.85 -9.53
C SER A 339 4.98 -8.60 -9.40
N VAL A 340 5.40 -7.47 -9.98
CA VAL A 340 4.60 -6.23 -9.95
C VAL A 340 3.33 -6.36 -10.78
N ILE A 341 3.38 -7.01 -11.97
CA ILE A 341 2.17 -7.30 -12.77
C ILE A 341 1.20 -8.18 -11.97
N GLN A 342 1.70 -9.20 -11.26
CA GLN A 342 0.88 -10.05 -10.41
C GLN A 342 0.17 -9.27 -9.31
N SER A 343 0.88 -8.38 -8.62
CA SER A 343 0.32 -7.49 -7.60
C SER A 343 -0.72 -6.53 -8.19
N ALA A 344 -0.43 -5.92 -9.33
CA ALA A 344 -1.36 -5.02 -10.00
C ALA A 344 -2.68 -5.72 -10.39
N VAL A 345 -2.60 -6.94 -10.92
CA VAL A 345 -3.80 -7.74 -11.22
C VAL A 345 -4.57 -8.06 -9.94
N CYS A 346 -3.88 -8.47 -8.87
CA CYS A 346 -4.50 -8.82 -7.60
C CYS A 346 -5.23 -7.64 -6.95
N VAL A 347 -4.59 -6.46 -6.86
CA VAL A 347 -5.24 -5.28 -6.26
C VAL A 347 -6.43 -4.81 -7.08
N GLN A 348 -6.33 -4.86 -8.43
CA GLN A 348 -7.44 -4.50 -9.32
C GLN A 348 -8.65 -5.45 -9.16
N GLU A 349 -8.39 -6.75 -9.09
CA GLU A 349 -9.44 -7.76 -8.85
C GLU A 349 -10.09 -7.57 -7.48
N THR A 350 -9.29 -7.37 -6.45
CA THR A 350 -9.77 -7.22 -5.07
C THR A 350 -10.56 -5.91 -4.90
N TRP A 351 -10.09 -4.81 -5.50
CA TRP A 351 -10.82 -3.55 -5.57
C TRP A 351 -12.19 -3.71 -6.24
N ALA A 352 -12.21 -4.37 -7.42
CA ALA A 352 -13.45 -4.64 -8.15
C ALA A 352 -14.46 -5.45 -7.32
N LYS A 353 -13.99 -6.46 -6.59
CA LYS A 353 -14.82 -7.27 -5.67
C LYS A 353 -15.38 -6.42 -4.53
N ALA A 354 -14.57 -5.55 -3.93
CA ALA A 354 -15.00 -4.68 -2.84
C ALA A 354 -16.04 -3.64 -3.29
N LEU A 355 -16.01 -3.21 -4.55
CA LEU A 355 -17.07 -2.37 -5.16
C LEU A 355 -18.42 -3.10 -5.25
N LEU A 356 -18.43 -4.43 -5.29
CA LEU A 356 -19.65 -5.25 -5.42
C LEU A 356 -20.33 -5.57 -4.08
N VAL A 357 -19.80 -5.11 -2.95
CA VAL A 357 -20.46 -5.29 -1.65
C VAL A 357 -21.77 -4.52 -1.62
N ASP A 358 -22.86 -5.21 -1.31
CA ASP A 358 -24.17 -4.58 -1.04
C ASP A 358 -24.15 -3.89 0.34
N ARG A 359 -23.69 -2.64 0.35
CA ARG A 359 -23.53 -1.85 1.59
C ARG A 359 -24.85 -1.53 2.25
N ALA A 360 -25.94 -1.41 1.48
CA ALA A 360 -27.26 -1.16 2.04
C ALA A 360 -27.79 -2.40 2.79
N ALA A 361 -27.64 -3.58 2.20
CA ALA A 361 -27.97 -4.84 2.86
C ALA A 361 -27.05 -5.12 4.07
N LEU A 362 -25.74 -4.85 3.91
CA LEU A 362 -24.76 -5.00 4.98
C LEU A 362 -25.13 -4.12 6.19
N LYS A 363 -25.36 -2.83 5.96
CA LYS A 363 -25.77 -1.90 7.03
C LYS A 363 -27.05 -2.37 7.72
N LYS A 364 -28.06 -2.77 6.96
CA LYS A 364 -29.32 -3.28 7.52
C LYS A 364 -29.10 -4.50 8.42
N SER A 365 -28.21 -5.43 8.00
CA SER A 365 -27.90 -6.63 8.78
C SER A 365 -27.10 -6.28 10.05
N GLN A 366 -26.17 -5.32 9.96
CA GLN A 366 -25.42 -4.79 11.11
C GLN A 366 -26.34 -4.13 12.14
N ASP A 367 -27.31 -3.31 11.71
CA ASP A 367 -28.23 -2.59 12.58
C ASP A 367 -29.13 -3.54 13.43
N ILE A 368 -29.36 -4.78 12.97
CA ILE A 368 -30.12 -5.79 13.67
C ILE A 368 -29.26 -6.92 14.25
N HIS A 369 -27.95 -6.80 14.21
CA HIS A 369 -26.98 -7.80 14.67
C HIS A 369 -27.12 -9.18 13.99
N ASP A 370 -27.54 -9.23 12.73
CA ASP A 370 -27.51 -10.45 11.93
C ASP A 370 -26.11 -10.67 11.35
N LEU A 371 -25.18 -11.12 12.21
CA LEU A 371 -23.77 -11.28 11.89
C LEU A 371 -23.54 -12.33 10.79
N THR A 372 -24.36 -13.38 10.77
CA THR A 372 -24.29 -14.41 9.72
C THR A 372 -24.55 -13.80 8.34
N MET A 373 -25.60 -12.97 8.22
CA MET A 373 -25.92 -12.31 6.96
C MET A 373 -24.84 -11.27 6.58
N CYS A 374 -24.27 -10.54 7.56
CA CYS A 374 -23.14 -9.64 7.30
C CYS A 374 -21.98 -10.38 6.65
N GLU A 375 -21.59 -11.54 7.18
CA GLU A 375 -20.52 -12.36 6.61
C GLU A 375 -20.86 -12.90 5.22
N GLU A 376 -22.08 -13.38 5.00
CA GLU A 376 -22.53 -13.90 3.70
C GLU A 376 -22.50 -12.80 2.61
N ILE A 377 -22.91 -11.56 2.93
CA ILE A 377 -22.82 -10.41 2.01
C ILE A 377 -21.39 -10.15 1.57
N LEU A 378 -20.44 -10.14 2.51
CA LEU A 378 -19.03 -9.94 2.21
C LEU A 378 -18.45 -11.11 1.39
N LYS A 379 -18.76 -12.35 1.78
CA LYS A 379 -18.31 -13.55 1.06
C LYS A 379 -18.85 -13.64 -0.36
N ASP A 380 -20.10 -13.27 -0.59
CA ASP A 380 -20.69 -13.23 -1.92
C ASP A 380 -19.94 -12.27 -2.84
N ALA A 381 -19.63 -11.07 -2.36
CA ALA A 381 -18.85 -10.09 -3.11
C ALA A 381 -17.42 -10.60 -3.37
N TYR A 382 -16.76 -11.14 -2.34
CA TYR A 382 -15.40 -11.68 -2.47
C TYR A 382 -15.30 -12.86 -3.45
N ASN A 383 -16.30 -13.75 -3.47
CA ASN A 383 -16.34 -14.91 -4.33
C ASN A 383 -16.84 -14.61 -5.76
N THR A 384 -17.31 -13.39 -6.03
CA THR A 384 -17.75 -13.00 -7.37
C THR A 384 -16.57 -13.00 -8.34
N ASP A 385 -16.71 -13.68 -9.48
CA ASP A 385 -15.68 -13.67 -10.52
C ASP A 385 -15.74 -12.38 -11.33
N VAL A 386 -14.83 -11.45 -11.03
CA VAL A 386 -14.68 -10.16 -11.71
C VAL A 386 -13.77 -10.21 -12.93
N ARG A 387 -13.07 -11.33 -13.17
CA ARG A 387 -12.11 -11.46 -14.29
C ARG A 387 -12.72 -11.19 -15.67
N PRO A 388 -13.95 -11.62 -15.99
CA PRO A 388 -14.55 -11.30 -17.29
C PRO A 388 -14.72 -9.80 -17.51
N ILE A 389 -15.19 -9.06 -16.51
CA ILE A 389 -15.39 -7.61 -16.64
C ILE A 389 -14.07 -6.84 -16.69
N LEU A 390 -13.05 -7.32 -15.97
CA LEU A 390 -11.70 -6.75 -16.05
C LEU A 390 -11.05 -7.03 -17.42
N ALA A 391 -11.31 -8.19 -18.02
CA ALA A 391 -10.87 -8.51 -19.36
C ALA A 391 -11.52 -7.57 -20.39
N GLU A 392 -12.84 -7.35 -20.31
CA GLU A 392 -13.56 -6.36 -21.14
C GLU A 392 -12.97 -4.95 -20.94
N TRP A 393 -12.76 -4.52 -19.70
CA TRP A 393 -12.20 -3.21 -19.37
C TRP A 393 -10.79 -3.00 -19.98
N ARG A 394 -9.94 -4.04 -19.97
CA ARG A 394 -8.62 -4.01 -20.62
C ARG A 394 -8.72 -3.94 -22.12
N GLN A 395 -9.57 -4.77 -22.75
CA GLN A 395 -9.78 -4.77 -24.21
C GLN A 395 -10.25 -3.41 -24.73
N GLU A 396 -11.19 -2.76 -24.05
CA GLU A 396 -11.66 -1.41 -24.39
C GLU A 396 -10.54 -0.34 -24.39
N ARG A 397 -9.40 -0.62 -23.73
CA ARG A 397 -8.21 0.23 -23.66
C ARG A 397 -7.06 -0.26 -24.53
N GLY A 398 -7.29 -1.25 -25.37
CA GLY A 398 -6.25 -1.86 -26.18
C GLY A 398 -5.22 -2.66 -25.39
N ILE A 399 -5.56 -3.06 -24.15
CA ILE A 399 -4.71 -3.89 -23.28
C ILE A 399 -5.16 -5.34 -23.42
N ASP A 400 -4.19 -6.28 -23.40
CA ASP A 400 -4.50 -7.71 -23.45
C ASP A 400 -5.34 -8.12 -22.22
N PRO A 401 -6.39 -8.93 -22.38
CA PRO A 401 -7.22 -9.42 -21.28
C PRO A 401 -6.46 -10.14 -20.17
N ASN A 402 -5.35 -10.81 -20.54
CA ASN A 402 -4.49 -11.52 -19.62
C ASN A 402 -3.08 -10.88 -19.56
N PRO A 403 -2.85 -9.91 -18.65
CA PRO A 403 -1.60 -9.16 -18.56
C PRO A 403 -0.36 -10.03 -18.45
N MET A 404 -0.39 -11.05 -17.58
CA MET A 404 0.76 -11.93 -17.33
C MET A 404 1.11 -12.77 -18.56
N ALA A 405 0.10 -13.37 -19.21
CA ALA A 405 0.34 -14.15 -20.41
C ALA A 405 0.85 -13.27 -21.55
N ALA A 406 0.32 -12.06 -21.71
CA ALA A 406 0.77 -11.11 -22.70
C ALA A 406 2.21 -10.65 -22.47
N PHE A 407 2.56 -10.31 -21.22
CA PHE A 407 3.94 -9.96 -20.85
C PHE A 407 4.91 -11.09 -21.20
N ARG A 408 4.60 -12.33 -20.84
CA ARG A 408 5.44 -13.49 -21.15
C ARG A 408 5.59 -13.73 -22.65
N ARG A 409 4.50 -13.61 -23.43
CA ARG A 409 4.56 -13.70 -24.90
C ARG A 409 5.40 -12.60 -25.54
N SER A 410 5.51 -11.43 -24.93
CA SER A 410 6.32 -10.33 -25.47
C SER A 410 7.82 -10.64 -25.56
N GLY A 411 8.31 -11.61 -24.78
CA GLY A 411 9.73 -11.95 -24.71
C GLY A 411 10.61 -10.89 -24.04
N TYR A 412 10.01 -9.82 -23.50
CA TYR A 412 10.74 -8.68 -22.94
C TYR A 412 11.75 -9.11 -21.87
N LEU A 413 11.36 -9.97 -20.94
CA LEU A 413 12.23 -10.42 -19.85
C LEU A 413 13.52 -11.09 -20.36
N LYS A 414 13.41 -11.95 -21.39
CA LYS A 414 14.58 -12.59 -22.02
C LYS A 414 15.45 -11.56 -22.70
N LYS A 415 14.86 -10.65 -23.47
CA LYS A 415 15.57 -9.58 -24.18
C LYS A 415 16.41 -8.71 -23.22
N VAL A 416 15.77 -8.17 -22.16
CA VAL A 416 16.48 -7.30 -21.20
C VAL A 416 17.52 -8.06 -20.39
N ALA A 417 17.30 -9.34 -20.07
CA ALA A 417 18.31 -10.16 -19.42
C ALA A 417 19.58 -10.28 -20.27
N GLU A 418 19.46 -10.56 -21.57
CA GLU A 418 20.58 -10.65 -22.52
C GLU A 418 21.31 -9.31 -22.66
N GLU A 419 20.58 -8.20 -22.80
CA GLU A 419 21.11 -6.85 -22.93
C GLU A 419 21.86 -6.42 -21.65
N ARG A 420 21.24 -6.63 -20.47
CA ARG A 420 21.81 -6.26 -19.17
C ARG A 420 23.03 -7.09 -18.80
N ILE A 421 23.05 -8.39 -19.12
CA ILE A 421 24.25 -9.23 -18.95
C ILE A 421 25.40 -8.69 -19.78
N LYS A 422 25.19 -8.37 -21.06
CA LYS A 422 26.22 -7.81 -21.94
C LYS A 422 26.74 -6.47 -21.43
N LYS A 423 25.84 -5.56 -21.06
CA LYS A 423 26.20 -4.23 -20.50
C LYS A 423 27.04 -4.35 -19.22
N ARG A 424 26.69 -5.28 -18.34
CA ARG A 424 27.37 -5.49 -17.05
C ARG A 424 28.71 -6.25 -17.17
N ALA A 425 28.86 -7.11 -18.14
CA ALA A 425 30.14 -7.80 -18.41
C ALA A 425 31.24 -6.81 -18.80
N GLY A 426 30.90 -5.66 -19.36
CA GLY A 426 31.83 -4.57 -19.67
C GLY A 426 32.14 -3.60 -18.52
N GLN A 427 31.41 -3.69 -17.42
CA GLN A 427 31.57 -2.82 -16.25
C GLN A 427 32.00 -3.68 -15.05
N GLY A 428 33.29 -3.61 -14.66
CA GLY A 428 33.80 -4.30 -13.46
C GLY A 428 32.91 -3.99 -12.23
N GLY A 429 32.48 -5.06 -11.52
CA GLY A 429 31.38 -4.99 -10.57
C GLY A 429 31.60 -4.12 -9.34
N ALA A 430 30.65 -3.25 -9.06
CA ALA A 430 30.39 -2.71 -7.72
C ALA A 430 29.23 -3.46 -7.07
N THR A 431 29.39 -3.89 -5.83
CA THR A 431 28.42 -4.69 -5.05
C THR A 431 27.73 -3.81 -4.02
N GLY A 432 26.64 -3.15 -4.39
CA GLY A 432 25.71 -2.58 -3.41
C GLY A 432 24.52 -3.50 -3.14
N ALA A 433 23.91 -3.45 -1.94
CA ALA A 433 22.78 -4.31 -1.57
C ALA A 433 21.53 -4.08 -2.42
N PHE A 434 21.39 -2.89 -3.04
CA PHE A 434 20.28 -2.50 -3.90
C PHE A 434 20.73 -1.86 -5.23
N GLY A 435 21.92 -2.17 -5.69
CA GLY A 435 22.48 -1.60 -6.90
C GLY A 435 22.89 -2.63 -7.97
#